data_4880210c55c7b2ab4a956d1c257f9985
#
_entry.id   4880210c55c7b2ab4a956d1c257f9985
#
_cell.length_a   1.000
_cell.length_b   1.000
_cell.length_c   1.000
_cell.angle_alpha   90.00
_cell.angle_beta   90.00
_cell.angle_gamma   90.00
#
_symmetry.space_group_name_H-M   'P 1'
#
loop_
_entity.id
_entity.type
_entity.pdbx_description
1 polymer ?
#
loop_
_entity_poly.entity_id
_entity_poly.type
_entity_poly.pdbx_seq_one_letter_code
_entity_poly.pdbx_strand_id
1 'polypeptide(L)'
;MAKENYSAADMVIDTLKNNNVDYVFGIPGAKIDYLFNALEDDGPELIVTRHEQNAAMMAQGIGRLTGKPGVALVTSGPGVSNLTTGLLTATSEGDPVLAIGGQVKRNDLLRLTHQAVDNAALLKSSTKYSAEVQDPESLSEVMTNAIRTATSGKNGASFISIPQDVISSQVQ
;
A
#
# COMPACT_ATOMS: atom_id res chain seq x y z
N MET A 1 9.52 9.85 -22.57
CA MET A 1 10.40 10.90 -22.02
C MET A 1 10.38 10.73 -20.51
N ALA A 2 11.55 10.68 -19.86
CA ALA A 2 11.59 10.63 -18.40
C ALA A 2 10.94 11.92 -17.85
N LYS A 3 10.06 11.80 -16.85
CA LYS A 3 9.50 12.98 -16.16
C LYS A 3 10.66 13.77 -15.57
N GLU A 4 10.73 15.07 -15.80
CA GLU A 4 11.80 15.96 -15.28
C GLU A 4 11.84 15.97 -13.74
N ASN A 5 10.76 15.55 -13.07
CA ASN A 5 10.61 15.43 -11.63
C ASN A 5 9.92 14.09 -11.31
N TYR A 6 10.70 13.01 -11.28
CA TYR A 6 10.18 11.68 -10.95
C TYR A 6 10.12 11.51 -9.43
N SER A 7 8.93 11.28 -8.89
CA SER A 7 8.70 11.16 -7.45
C SER A 7 8.58 9.70 -6.98
N ALA A 8 8.70 9.48 -5.68
CA ALA A 8 8.41 8.18 -5.08
C ALA A 8 6.97 7.74 -5.34
N ALA A 9 6.01 8.66 -5.43
CA ALA A 9 4.64 8.35 -5.82
C ALA A 9 4.55 7.83 -7.26
N ASP A 10 5.27 8.47 -8.21
CA ASP A 10 5.36 7.98 -9.60
C ASP A 10 5.97 6.57 -9.66
N MET A 11 7.01 6.30 -8.87
CA MET A 11 7.64 4.98 -8.78
C MET A 11 6.65 3.90 -8.30
N VAL A 12 5.79 4.21 -7.32
CA VAL A 12 4.73 3.28 -6.88
C VAL A 12 3.76 3.02 -8.03
N ILE A 13 3.30 4.06 -8.72
CA ILE A 13 2.38 3.92 -9.85
C ILE A 13 2.97 3.07 -10.96
N ASP A 14 4.21 3.34 -11.36
CA ASP A 14 4.89 2.55 -12.38
C ASP A 14 5.06 1.09 -11.96
N THR A 15 5.38 0.85 -10.69
CA THR A 15 5.47 -0.51 -10.14
C THR A 15 4.12 -1.24 -10.22
N LEU A 16 3.01 -0.58 -9.89
CA LEU A 16 1.67 -1.16 -10.00
C LEU A 16 1.32 -1.47 -11.46
N LYS A 17 1.55 -0.52 -12.37
CA LYS A 17 1.30 -0.71 -13.83
C LYS A 17 2.14 -1.85 -14.39
N ASN A 18 3.42 -1.93 -14.05
CA ASN A 18 4.33 -3.00 -14.50
C ASN A 18 3.93 -4.39 -13.97
N ASN A 19 3.16 -4.45 -12.89
CA ASN A 19 2.58 -5.68 -12.35
C ASN A 19 1.14 -5.93 -12.85
N ASN A 20 0.68 -5.18 -13.87
CA ASN A 20 -0.66 -5.29 -14.47
C ASN A 20 -1.78 -5.14 -13.43
N VAL A 21 -1.66 -4.16 -12.55
CA VAL A 21 -2.71 -3.77 -11.62
C VAL A 21 -3.65 -2.82 -12.37
N ASP A 22 -4.91 -3.20 -12.51
CA ASP A 22 -5.93 -2.41 -13.20
C ASP A 22 -6.71 -1.52 -12.23
N TYR A 23 -6.87 -1.97 -10.99
CA TYR A 23 -7.69 -1.30 -9.97
C TYR A 23 -6.95 -1.16 -8.64
N VAL A 24 -7.16 -0.02 -7.99
CA VAL A 24 -6.77 0.23 -6.60
C VAL A 24 -8.01 0.56 -5.79
N PHE A 25 -8.23 -0.14 -4.68
CA PHE A 25 -9.36 0.07 -3.80
C PHE A 25 -8.92 0.83 -2.55
N GLY A 26 -9.64 1.90 -2.18
CA GLY A 26 -9.18 2.65 -1.01
C GLY A 26 -10.05 3.83 -0.61
N ILE A 27 -9.56 4.58 0.36
CA ILE A 27 -10.15 5.84 0.81
C ILE A 27 -9.06 6.89 0.86
N PRO A 28 -9.17 7.99 0.09
CA PRO A 28 -8.22 9.09 0.13
C PRO A 28 -8.04 9.69 1.53
N GLY A 29 -6.81 10.07 1.85
CA GLY A 29 -6.49 10.68 3.14
C GLY A 29 -5.14 11.37 3.14
N ALA A 30 -4.97 12.37 4.01
CA ALA A 30 -3.88 13.34 3.98
C ALA A 30 -2.46 12.75 4.17
N LYS A 31 -2.33 11.54 4.71
CA LYS A 31 -1.00 10.94 4.93
C LYS A 31 -0.47 10.18 3.71
N ILE A 32 -1.25 10.10 2.63
CA ILE A 32 -0.90 9.41 1.39
C ILE A 32 -1.48 10.14 0.14
N ASP A 33 -1.84 11.40 0.29
CA ASP A 33 -2.44 12.24 -0.76
C ASP A 33 -1.58 12.33 -2.03
N TYR A 34 -0.27 12.40 -1.93
CA TYR A 34 0.64 12.37 -3.07
C TYR A 34 0.44 11.15 -3.96
N LEU A 35 0.19 9.98 -3.36
CA LEU A 35 -0.05 8.76 -4.13
C LEU A 35 -1.44 8.74 -4.77
N PHE A 36 -2.46 9.28 -4.08
CA PHE A 36 -3.79 9.42 -4.66
C PHE A 36 -3.80 10.38 -5.86
N ASN A 37 -3.05 11.49 -5.78
CA ASN A 37 -2.88 12.42 -6.91
C ASN A 37 -2.18 11.73 -8.09
N ALA A 38 -1.11 10.98 -7.83
CA ALA A 38 -0.39 10.24 -8.88
C ALA A 38 -1.27 9.15 -9.53
N LEU A 39 -2.17 8.51 -8.77
CA LEU A 39 -3.17 7.58 -9.32
C LEU A 39 -4.13 8.28 -10.28
N GLU A 40 -4.63 9.46 -9.92
CA GLU A 40 -5.55 10.23 -10.75
C GLU A 40 -4.89 10.69 -12.06
N ASP A 41 -3.61 11.03 -12.02
CA ASP A 41 -2.87 11.54 -13.18
C ASP A 41 -2.56 10.44 -14.23
N ASP A 42 -2.08 9.28 -13.82
CA ASP A 42 -1.61 8.21 -14.74
C ASP A 42 -1.62 6.80 -14.13
N GLY A 43 -2.42 6.55 -13.12
CA GLY A 43 -2.42 5.28 -12.39
C GLY A 43 -3.50 4.29 -12.82
N PRO A 44 -3.52 3.12 -12.16
CA PRO A 44 -4.68 2.24 -12.14
C PRO A 44 -5.95 2.97 -11.69
N GLU A 45 -7.10 2.48 -12.12
CA GLU A 45 -8.39 3.07 -11.74
C GLU A 45 -8.62 2.98 -10.23
N LEU A 46 -8.88 4.12 -9.58
CA LEU A 46 -9.22 4.18 -8.16
C LEU A 46 -10.70 3.91 -7.95
N ILE A 47 -10.99 2.86 -7.21
CA ILE A 47 -12.33 2.54 -6.71
C ILE A 47 -12.43 2.97 -5.24
N VAL A 48 -13.11 4.08 -4.98
CA VAL A 48 -13.30 4.59 -3.63
C VAL A 48 -14.31 3.72 -2.88
N THR A 49 -13.92 3.23 -1.71
CA THR A 49 -14.76 2.40 -0.84
C THR A 49 -15.35 3.23 0.31
N ARG A 50 -16.34 2.68 1.00
CA ARG A 50 -16.95 3.33 2.18
C ARG A 50 -16.29 2.93 3.51
N HIS A 51 -15.43 1.92 3.48
CA HIS A 51 -14.67 1.44 4.63
C HIS A 51 -13.41 0.74 4.11
N GLU A 52 -12.30 0.88 4.82
CA GLU A 52 -11.00 0.32 4.39
C GLU A 52 -11.01 -1.22 4.41
N GLN A 53 -11.78 -1.84 5.31
CA GLN A 53 -12.00 -3.27 5.29
C GLN A 53 -12.58 -3.74 3.95
N ASN A 54 -13.51 -2.96 3.37
CA ASN A 54 -14.08 -3.29 2.06
C ASN A 54 -13.01 -3.16 0.96
N ALA A 55 -12.12 -2.17 1.05
CA ALA A 55 -10.99 -2.06 0.14
C ALA A 55 -10.11 -3.32 0.15
N ALA A 56 -9.75 -3.81 1.33
CA ALA A 56 -8.98 -5.04 1.48
C ALA A 56 -9.74 -6.28 0.95
N MET A 57 -11.04 -6.39 1.20
CA MET A 57 -11.86 -7.52 0.72
C MET A 57 -12.08 -7.47 -0.80
N MET A 58 -12.24 -6.29 -1.39
CA MET A 58 -12.32 -6.14 -2.85
C MET A 58 -10.98 -6.48 -3.51
N ALA A 59 -9.86 -6.04 -2.94
CA ALA A 59 -8.53 -6.44 -3.36
C ALA A 59 -8.33 -7.97 -3.25
N GLN A 60 -8.79 -8.58 -2.15
CA GLN A 60 -8.81 -10.03 -1.99
C GLN A 60 -9.58 -10.72 -3.12
N GLY A 61 -10.75 -10.20 -3.49
CA GLY A 61 -11.55 -10.72 -4.59
C GLY A 61 -10.80 -10.73 -5.93
N ILE A 62 -10.09 -9.65 -6.24
CA ILE A 62 -9.20 -9.59 -7.42
C ILE A 62 -8.10 -10.65 -7.31
N GLY A 63 -7.43 -10.74 -6.17
CA GLY A 63 -6.38 -11.73 -5.94
C GLY A 63 -6.85 -13.17 -6.14
N ARG A 64 -8.00 -13.50 -5.58
CA ARG A 64 -8.63 -14.83 -5.71
C ARG A 64 -8.95 -15.19 -7.17
N LEU A 65 -9.51 -14.24 -7.92
CA LEU A 65 -9.96 -14.49 -9.28
C LEU A 65 -8.81 -14.50 -10.31
N THR A 66 -7.77 -13.70 -10.07
CA THR A 66 -6.72 -13.50 -11.07
C THR A 66 -5.39 -14.17 -10.73
N GLY A 67 -5.18 -14.51 -9.45
CA GLY A 67 -3.88 -14.97 -8.95
C GLY A 67 -2.81 -13.88 -8.85
N LYS A 68 -3.14 -12.63 -9.23
CA LYS A 68 -2.28 -11.44 -9.08
C LYS A 68 -2.69 -10.66 -7.84
N PRO A 69 -1.77 -9.94 -7.17
CA PRO A 69 -2.15 -9.17 -6.00
C PRO A 69 -3.21 -8.10 -6.33
N GLY A 70 -4.37 -8.16 -5.67
CA GLY A 70 -5.26 -7.02 -5.60
C GLY A 70 -4.66 -5.95 -4.69
N VAL A 71 -4.96 -4.67 -4.94
CA VAL A 71 -4.31 -3.55 -4.25
C VAL A 71 -5.31 -2.75 -3.43
N ALA A 72 -4.98 -2.55 -2.15
CA ALA A 72 -5.69 -1.63 -1.26
C ALA A 72 -4.79 -0.46 -0.86
N LEU A 73 -5.33 0.76 -0.84
CA LEU A 73 -4.60 1.99 -0.53
C LEU A 73 -5.38 2.81 0.49
N VAL A 74 -4.75 3.12 1.64
CA VAL A 74 -5.41 3.80 2.75
C VAL A 74 -4.48 4.80 3.45
N THR A 75 -5.06 5.71 4.24
CA THR A 75 -4.30 6.61 5.11
C THR A 75 -3.75 5.89 6.34
N SER A 76 -2.97 6.60 7.18
CA SER A 76 -2.36 6.06 8.39
C SER A 76 -3.37 5.86 9.54
N GLY A 77 -2.94 5.15 10.56
CA GLY A 77 -3.67 4.98 11.82
C GLY A 77 -4.98 4.22 11.64
N PRO A 78 -6.15 4.87 11.84
CA PRO A 78 -7.46 4.21 11.68
C PRO A 78 -7.66 3.57 10.30
N GLY A 79 -7.16 4.19 9.22
CA GLY A 79 -7.23 3.62 7.88
C GLY A 79 -6.50 2.29 7.78
N VAL A 80 -5.29 2.22 8.31
CA VAL A 80 -4.50 0.98 8.35
C VAL A 80 -5.13 -0.06 9.28
N SER A 81 -5.56 0.32 10.48
CA SER A 81 -6.17 -0.63 11.42
C SER A 81 -7.45 -1.28 10.87
N ASN A 82 -8.23 -0.54 10.08
CA ASN A 82 -9.43 -1.04 9.43
C ASN A 82 -9.16 -2.09 8.34
N LEU A 83 -7.94 -2.20 7.84
CA LEU A 83 -7.56 -3.27 6.89
C LEU A 83 -7.45 -4.65 7.53
N THR A 84 -7.26 -4.73 8.86
CA THR A 84 -6.84 -5.95 9.57
C THR A 84 -7.71 -7.16 9.22
N THR A 85 -9.03 -7.03 9.28
CA THR A 85 -9.96 -8.15 8.99
C THR A 85 -9.79 -8.65 7.56
N GLY A 86 -9.75 -7.75 6.58
CA GLY A 86 -9.61 -8.15 5.18
C GLY A 86 -8.27 -8.79 4.87
N LEU A 87 -7.17 -8.27 5.43
CA LEU A 87 -5.82 -8.82 5.20
C LEU A 87 -5.62 -10.16 5.92
N LEU A 88 -6.17 -10.31 7.13
CA LEU A 88 -6.16 -11.59 7.86
C LEU A 88 -6.94 -12.65 7.07
N THR A 89 -8.11 -12.29 6.53
CA THR A 89 -8.91 -13.18 5.70
C THR A 89 -8.16 -13.58 4.43
N ALA A 90 -7.58 -12.60 3.71
CA ALA A 90 -6.78 -12.87 2.51
C ALA A 90 -5.61 -13.82 2.79
N THR A 91 -4.91 -13.63 3.91
CA THR A 91 -3.77 -14.47 4.30
C THR A 91 -4.21 -15.89 4.66
N SER A 92 -5.31 -16.05 5.41
CA SER A 92 -5.82 -17.36 5.81
C SER A 92 -6.38 -18.14 4.62
N GLU A 93 -7.07 -17.47 3.70
CA GLU A 93 -7.64 -18.08 2.49
C GLU A 93 -6.61 -18.32 1.38
N GLY A 94 -5.46 -17.65 1.41
CA GLY A 94 -4.42 -17.77 0.40
C GLY A 94 -4.66 -16.90 -0.83
N ASP A 95 -5.24 -15.73 -0.65
CA ASP A 95 -5.51 -14.78 -1.73
C ASP A 95 -4.45 -13.66 -1.72
N PRO A 96 -3.76 -13.40 -2.84
CA PRO A 96 -2.71 -12.40 -2.87
C PRO A 96 -3.28 -10.97 -2.81
N VAL A 97 -2.81 -10.20 -1.85
CA VAL A 97 -3.16 -8.77 -1.66
C VAL A 97 -1.90 -7.97 -1.36
N LEU A 98 -1.76 -6.81 -2.00
CA LEU A 98 -0.84 -5.76 -1.60
C LEU A 98 -1.63 -4.62 -0.95
N ALA A 99 -1.40 -4.37 0.32
CA ALA A 99 -1.95 -3.21 0.99
C ALA A 99 -0.87 -2.14 1.19
N ILE A 100 -1.20 -0.90 0.86
CA ILE A 100 -0.35 0.27 0.99
C ILE A 100 -1.02 1.23 1.96
N GLY A 101 -0.32 1.57 3.04
CA GLY A 101 -0.77 2.53 4.04
C GLY A 101 0.10 3.78 4.08
N GLY A 102 -0.51 4.95 4.22
CA GLY A 102 0.23 6.17 4.54
C GLY A 102 0.80 6.13 5.95
N GLN A 103 1.74 7.03 6.23
CA GLN A 103 2.28 7.25 7.56
C GLN A 103 2.56 8.74 7.76
N VAL A 104 2.59 9.19 8.99
CA VAL A 104 3.09 10.52 9.32
C VAL A 104 4.55 10.66 8.87
N LYS A 105 5.05 11.89 8.77
CA LYS A 105 6.46 12.12 8.45
C LYS A 105 7.37 11.39 9.44
N ARG A 106 8.51 10.87 9.00
CA ARG A 106 9.47 10.13 9.83
C ARG A 106 9.85 10.89 11.11
N ASN A 107 10.01 12.21 11.04
CA ASN A 107 10.32 13.05 12.19
C ASN A 107 9.18 13.17 13.21
N ASP A 108 7.97 12.77 12.86
CA ASP A 108 6.78 12.82 13.71
C ASP A 108 6.39 11.46 14.30
N LEU A 109 7.04 10.38 13.90
CA LEU A 109 6.71 9.01 14.30
C LEU A 109 6.76 8.78 15.82
N LEU A 110 7.71 9.40 16.51
CA LEU A 110 7.88 9.28 17.96
C LEU A 110 7.12 10.36 18.75
N ARG A 111 6.42 11.24 18.06
CA ARG A 111 5.56 12.23 18.67
C ARG A 111 4.14 11.68 18.69
N LEU A 112 3.37 11.98 19.73
CA LEU A 112 1.96 11.60 19.81
C LEU A 112 1.11 12.49 18.88
N THR A 113 1.45 12.51 17.60
CA THR A 113 0.73 13.25 16.58
C THR A 113 -0.46 12.46 16.06
N HIS A 114 -1.42 13.16 15.48
CA HIS A 114 -2.61 12.55 14.89
C HIS A 114 -2.25 11.48 13.85
N GLN A 115 -2.78 10.27 14.02
CA GLN A 115 -2.56 9.10 13.15
C GLN A 115 -1.12 8.52 13.17
N ALA A 116 -0.25 8.91 14.10
CA ALA A 116 1.04 8.26 14.29
C ALA A 116 0.85 6.92 14.99
N VAL A 117 1.03 5.83 14.28
CA VAL A 117 0.91 4.45 14.77
C VAL A 117 2.02 3.61 14.12
N ASP A 118 2.55 2.64 14.84
CA ASP A 118 3.42 1.64 14.22
C ASP A 118 2.57 0.71 13.32
N ASN A 119 2.31 1.19 12.12
CA ASN A 119 1.46 0.50 11.14
C ASN A 119 2.03 -0.87 10.76
N ALA A 120 3.34 -0.98 10.63
CA ALA A 120 4.00 -2.21 10.24
C ALA A 120 3.87 -3.27 11.34
N ALA A 121 4.06 -2.91 12.61
CA ALA A 121 3.85 -3.82 13.73
C ALA A 121 2.38 -4.21 13.87
N LEU A 122 1.46 -3.27 13.68
CA LEU A 122 0.02 -3.50 13.76
C LEU A 122 -0.46 -4.60 12.81
N LEU A 123 0.04 -4.62 11.56
CA LEU A 123 -0.39 -5.58 10.53
C LEU A 123 0.51 -6.82 10.42
N LYS A 124 1.57 -6.92 11.22
CA LYS A 124 2.53 -8.02 11.14
C LYS A 124 1.88 -9.41 11.33
N SER A 125 0.90 -9.53 12.22
CA SER A 125 0.22 -10.80 12.47
C SER A 125 -0.85 -11.16 11.42
N SER A 126 -1.28 -10.19 10.63
CA SER A 126 -2.34 -10.35 9.61
C SER A 126 -1.79 -10.56 8.20
N THR A 127 -0.47 -10.43 8.03
CA THR A 127 0.17 -10.45 6.72
C THR A 127 1.39 -11.36 6.68
N LYS A 128 1.78 -11.77 5.49
CA LYS A 128 3.03 -12.53 5.23
C LYS A 128 4.27 -11.62 5.24
N TYR A 129 4.09 -10.35 4.90
CA TYR A 129 5.12 -9.33 4.86
C TYR A 129 4.54 -8.02 5.35
N SER A 130 5.23 -7.36 6.24
CA SER A 130 4.82 -6.05 6.77
C SER A 130 6.07 -5.22 7.00
N ALA A 131 6.20 -4.09 6.33
CA ALA A 131 7.35 -3.21 6.42
C ALA A 131 6.97 -1.74 6.33
N GLU A 132 7.80 -0.89 6.93
CA GLU A 132 7.74 0.56 6.74
C GLU A 132 8.95 1.02 5.93
N VAL A 133 8.72 1.85 4.93
CA VAL A 133 9.75 2.40 4.06
C VAL A 133 10.49 3.52 4.78
N GLN A 134 11.77 3.34 5.07
CA GLN A 134 12.58 4.32 5.79
C GLN A 134 13.37 5.24 4.85
N ASP A 135 13.65 4.77 3.64
CA ASP A 135 14.45 5.50 2.63
C ASP A 135 13.71 5.47 1.28
N PRO A 136 13.50 6.64 0.64
CA PRO A 136 12.90 6.69 -0.69
C PRO A 136 13.58 5.78 -1.72
N GLU A 137 14.91 5.67 -1.69
CA GLU A 137 15.68 4.83 -2.61
C GLU A 137 15.42 3.32 -2.41
N SER A 138 14.97 2.89 -1.22
CA SER A 138 14.60 1.51 -0.94
C SER A 138 13.18 1.13 -1.37
N LEU A 139 12.36 2.09 -1.77
CA LEU A 139 10.93 1.90 -2.05
C LEU A 139 10.67 0.83 -3.11
N SER A 140 11.42 0.87 -4.21
CA SER A 140 11.30 -0.12 -5.30
C SER A 140 11.57 -1.55 -4.83
N GLU A 141 12.60 -1.73 -4.00
CA GLU A 141 12.94 -3.04 -3.43
C GLU A 141 11.86 -3.52 -2.46
N VAL A 142 11.39 -2.65 -1.57
CA VAL A 142 10.33 -2.97 -0.59
C VAL A 142 9.03 -3.34 -1.30
N MET A 143 8.63 -2.60 -2.35
CA MET A 143 7.48 -2.91 -3.19
C MET A 143 7.62 -4.28 -3.86
N THR A 144 8.78 -4.54 -4.47
CA THR A 144 9.07 -5.83 -5.13
C THR A 144 9.01 -6.98 -4.15
N ASN A 145 9.58 -6.83 -2.96
CA ASN A 145 9.54 -7.84 -1.90
C ASN A 145 8.10 -8.10 -1.41
N ALA A 146 7.30 -7.05 -1.26
CA ALA A 146 5.90 -7.18 -0.86
C ALA A 146 5.08 -7.96 -1.89
N ILE A 147 5.19 -7.59 -3.18
CA ILE A 147 4.49 -8.26 -4.29
C ILE A 147 4.91 -9.73 -4.39
N ARG A 148 6.22 -9.98 -4.38
CA ARG A 148 6.77 -11.34 -4.45
C ARG A 148 6.30 -12.21 -3.28
N THR A 149 6.30 -11.67 -2.06
CA THR A 149 5.88 -12.41 -0.87
C THR A 149 4.39 -12.71 -0.90
N ALA A 150 3.56 -11.79 -1.39
CA ALA A 150 2.12 -12.01 -1.54
C ALA A 150 1.79 -13.21 -2.44
N THR A 151 2.64 -13.48 -3.44
CA THR A 151 2.41 -14.52 -4.46
C THR A 151 3.34 -15.72 -4.35
N SER A 152 4.21 -15.81 -3.34
CA SER A 152 5.14 -16.92 -3.16
C SER A 152 4.62 -17.97 -2.19
N GLY A 153 4.75 -19.25 -2.54
CA GLY A 153 4.24 -20.37 -1.74
C GLY A 153 2.72 -20.29 -1.60
N LYS A 154 2.18 -20.43 -0.38
CA LYS A 154 0.77 -20.09 -0.14
C LYS A 154 0.63 -18.59 -0.27
N ASN A 155 -0.22 -18.13 -1.19
CA ASN A 155 -0.50 -16.73 -1.38
C ASN A 155 -1.09 -16.09 -0.09
N GLY A 156 -1.06 -14.78 0.00
CA GLY A 156 -1.63 -14.03 1.13
C GLY A 156 -1.36 -12.55 1.03
N ALA A 157 -1.67 -11.83 2.08
CA ALA A 157 -1.50 -10.38 2.09
C ALA A 157 -0.06 -9.95 2.43
N SER A 158 0.36 -8.88 1.81
CA SER A 158 1.54 -8.08 2.16
C SER A 158 1.13 -6.64 2.44
N PHE A 159 1.85 -5.98 3.33
CA PHE A 159 1.60 -4.59 3.70
C PHE A 159 2.88 -3.77 3.65
N ILE A 160 2.78 -2.56 3.13
CA ILE A 160 3.83 -1.54 3.21
C ILE A 160 3.27 -0.23 3.77
N SER A 161 4.00 0.37 4.69
CA SER A 161 3.73 1.69 5.25
C SER A 161 4.70 2.70 4.64
N ILE A 162 4.18 3.79 4.07
CA ILE A 162 5.01 4.80 3.39
C ILE A 162 4.83 6.15 4.10
N PRO A 163 5.87 6.66 4.78
CA PRO A 163 5.85 7.98 5.39
C PRO A 163 5.59 9.09 4.36
N GLN A 164 4.86 10.13 4.78
CA GLN A 164 4.45 11.24 3.93
C GLN A 164 5.64 11.98 3.29
N ASP A 165 6.75 12.11 4.01
CA ASP A 165 7.98 12.71 3.50
C ASP A 165 8.75 11.79 2.55
N VAL A 166 8.57 10.48 2.65
CA VAL A 166 9.12 9.50 1.69
C VAL A 166 8.34 9.57 0.38
N ILE A 167 7.00 9.46 0.42
CA ILE A 167 6.19 9.42 -0.80
C ILE A 167 6.26 10.72 -1.62
N SER A 168 6.54 11.85 -0.97
CA SER A 168 6.72 13.14 -1.64
C SER A 168 8.14 13.40 -2.15
N SER A 169 9.10 12.52 -1.88
CA SER A 169 10.49 12.69 -2.29
C SER A 169 10.68 12.52 -3.80
N GLN A 170 11.68 13.22 -4.33
CA GLN A 170 12.23 12.91 -5.65
C GLN A 170 13.10 11.65 -5.53
N VAL A 171 13.05 10.77 -6.52
CA VAL A 171 13.85 9.53 -6.61
C VAL A 171 14.54 9.46 -7.97
N GLN A 172 15.66 8.73 -8.07
CA GLN A 172 16.44 8.57 -9.30
C GLN A 172 16.19 7.22 -9.97
#